data_a00969f67a5a14a7f16eb92d0fa3e4c0
#
_entry.id   a00969f67a5a14a7f16eb92d0fa3e4c0
#
_cell.length_a   1.000
_cell.length_b   1.000
_cell.length_c   1.000
_cell.angle_alpha   90.00
_cell.angle_beta   90.00
_cell.angle_gamma   90.00
#
_symmetry.space_group_name_H-M   'P 1'
#
loop_
_entity.id
_entity.type
_entity.pdbx_description
1 polymer ?
#
loop_
_entity_poly.entity_id
_entity_poly.type
_entity_poly.pdbx_seq_one_letter_code
_entity_poly.pdbx_strand_id
1 'polypeptide(L)'
;MSRPVVKRTARAILLDHGPHGPELVVIKRTKPGRPPYWITPGGCVEDSDSTVVDALHRELSEELGGKASDVVPAFVDTVGYTHHDDGTPAHPDGVKIQHFFVCRLDSMDPSLRHGPEVDEPNGEYEIVRLPFTREGVTSVNVVPPSLRAYLAANIEGVTALLADDLGPV
;
A
#
# COMPACT_ATOMS: atom_id res chain seq x y z
N MET A 1 -16.59 -24.09 3.25
CA MET A 1 -15.29 -24.27 2.56
C MET A 1 -14.68 -22.92 2.24
N SER A 2 -13.40 -22.78 2.42
CA SER A 2 -12.71 -21.53 2.06
C SER A 2 -12.54 -21.44 0.53
N ARG A 3 -12.63 -20.23 0.01
CA ARG A 3 -12.37 -19.97 -1.40
C ARG A 3 -10.86 -20.01 -1.67
N PRO A 4 -10.41 -20.45 -2.86
CA PRO A 4 -8.98 -20.53 -3.15
C PRO A 4 -8.37 -19.13 -3.25
N VAL A 5 -7.21 -18.95 -2.60
CA VAL A 5 -6.44 -17.71 -2.68
C VAL A 5 -5.59 -17.75 -3.95
N VAL A 6 -5.95 -16.93 -4.92
CA VAL A 6 -5.27 -16.87 -6.23
C VAL A 6 -4.11 -15.89 -6.20
N LYS A 7 -4.26 -14.79 -5.45
CA LYS A 7 -3.28 -13.71 -5.44
C LYS A 7 -3.18 -13.10 -4.05
N ARG A 8 -1.96 -12.74 -3.67
CA ARG A 8 -1.68 -11.95 -2.46
C ARG A 8 -0.93 -10.68 -2.84
N THR A 9 -1.29 -9.58 -2.19
CA THR A 9 -0.54 -8.32 -2.30
C THR A 9 -0.12 -7.85 -0.92
N ALA A 10 1.04 -7.20 -0.86
CA ALA A 10 1.54 -6.53 0.34
C ALA A 10 1.51 -5.01 0.09
N ARG A 11 0.83 -4.27 0.96
CA ARG A 11 0.61 -2.83 0.83
C ARG A 11 1.04 -2.10 2.09
N ALA A 12 1.71 -0.96 1.91
CA ALA A 12 2.23 -0.17 3.02
C ALA A 12 1.35 1.05 3.30
N ILE A 13 0.75 1.08 4.50
CA ILE A 13 0.29 2.33 5.09
C ILE A 13 1.55 3.00 5.64
N LEU A 14 2.21 3.77 4.78
CA LEU A 14 3.56 4.26 4.99
C LEU A 14 3.51 5.67 5.55
N LEU A 15 3.94 5.83 6.81
CA LEU A 15 3.91 7.10 7.52
C LEU A 15 5.30 7.71 7.60
N ASP A 16 5.37 9.01 7.44
CA ASP A 16 6.57 9.80 7.60
C ASP A 16 6.26 11.07 8.41
N HIS A 17 7.28 11.67 8.99
CA HIS A 17 7.14 12.93 9.67
C HIS A 17 7.18 14.08 8.67
N GLY A 18 6.11 14.89 8.65
CA GLY A 18 6.08 16.12 7.87
C GLY A 18 6.26 17.34 8.76
N PRO A 19 6.38 18.55 8.16
CA PRO A 19 6.55 19.80 8.90
C PRO A 19 5.35 20.14 9.78
N HIS A 20 4.18 19.59 9.49
CA HIS A 20 2.93 19.87 10.21
C HIS A 20 2.31 18.63 10.87
N GLY A 21 3.08 17.54 10.99
CA GLY A 21 2.63 16.29 11.59
C GLY A 21 2.83 15.10 10.67
N PRO A 22 2.28 13.93 11.03
CA PRO A 22 2.43 12.73 10.22
C PRO A 22 1.82 12.89 8.83
N GLU A 23 2.50 12.30 7.85
CA GLU A 23 2.06 12.28 6.46
C GLU A 23 1.99 10.83 5.96
N LEU A 24 0.99 10.55 5.13
CA LEU A 24 0.83 9.27 4.44
C LEU A 24 1.49 9.38 3.06
N VAL A 25 2.44 8.50 2.78
CA VAL A 25 3.07 8.42 1.47
C VAL A 25 2.24 7.51 0.58
N VAL A 26 1.74 8.04 -0.51
CA VAL A 26 0.91 7.33 -1.48
C VAL A 26 1.42 7.59 -2.90
N ILE A 27 0.90 6.84 -3.84
CA ILE A 27 1.21 6.96 -5.25
C ILE A 27 -0.05 7.39 -5.99
N LYS A 28 0.02 8.56 -6.63
CA LYS A 28 -1.02 9.01 -7.53
C LYS A 28 -0.82 8.35 -8.88
N ARG A 29 -1.83 7.65 -9.34
CA ARG A 29 -1.85 7.01 -10.66
C ARG A 29 -2.80 7.75 -11.58
N THR A 30 -2.32 8.07 -12.76
CA THR A 30 -3.13 8.68 -13.81
C THR A 30 -3.04 7.81 -15.05
N LYS A 31 -4.17 7.29 -15.49
CA LYS A 31 -4.28 6.46 -16.70
C LYS A 31 -5.24 7.09 -17.68
N PRO A 32 -5.01 6.91 -19.02
CA PRO A 32 -5.91 7.45 -20.04
C PRO A 32 -7.36 7.01 -19.83
N GLY A 33 -8.29 7.94 -19.97
CA GLY A 33 -9.73 7.67 -19.88
C GLY A 33 -10.26 7.40 -18.48
N ARG A 34 -9.46 7.64 -17.43
CA ARG A 34 -9.86 7.44 -16.04
C ARG A 34 -9.49 8.65 -15.18
N PRO A 35 -10.33 9.00 -14.18
CA PRO A 35 -9.89 9.94 -13.15
C PRO A 35 -8.67 9.42 -12.41
N PRO A 36 -7.80 10.29 -11.89
CA PRO A 36 -6.68 9.85 -11.07
C PRO A 36 -7.16 9.16 -9.80
N TYR A 37 -6.36 8.22 -9.32
CA TYR A 37 -6.60 7.53 -8.07
C TYR A 37 -5.28 7.39 -7.30
N TRP A 38 -5.37 7.24 -6.00
CA TRP A 38 -4.21 7.17 -5.10
C TRP A 38 -4.16 5.81 -4.44
N ILE A 39 -3.01 5.15 -4.52
CA ILE A 39 -2.78 3.82 -3.97
C ILE A 39 -1.67 3.86 -2.93
N THR A 40 -1.71 2.92 -2.00
CA THR A 40 -0.57 2.66 -1.11
C THR A 40 0.54 1.98 -1.89
N PRO A 41 1.83 2.26 -1.57
CA PRO A 41 2.93 1.51 -2.15
C PRO A 41 2.81 0.02 -1.84
N GLY A 42 3.19 -0.81 -2.79
CA GLY A 42 3.14 -2.25 -2.64
C GLY A 42 2.79 -2.97 -3.93
N GLY A 43 2.66 -4.27 -3.86
CA GLY A 43 2.32 -5.09 -5.01
C GLY A 43 2.21 -6.57 -4.69
N CYS A 44 2.28 -7.39 -5.74
CA CYS A 44 2.11 -8.82 -5.62
C CYS A 44 3.22 -9.49 -4.81
N VAL A 45 2.83 -10.42 -3.95
CA VAL A 45 3.76 -11.38 -3.37
C VAL A 45 4.18 -12.34 -4.47
N GLU A 46 5.47 -12.52 -4.65
CA GLU A 46 6.07 -13.40 -5.66
C GLU A 46 6.62 -14.66 -5.01
N ASP A 47 6.83 -15.71 -5.81
CA ASP A 47 7.36 -16.99 -5.31
C ASP A 47 8.76 -16.85 -4.70
N SER A 48 9.53 -15.84 -5.16
CA SER A 48 10.86 -15.54 -4.62
C SER A 48 10.82 -14.86 -3.25
N ASP A 49 9.66 -14.33 -2.84
CA ASP A 49 9.51 -13.70 -1.52
C ASP A 49 9.34 -14.78 -0.46
N SER A 50 10.16 -14.73 0.60
CA SER A 50 10.06 -15.70 1.70
C SER A 50 8.82 -15.46 2.57
N THR A 51 8.42 -14.20 2.71
CA THR A 51 7.26 -13.80 3.50
C THR A 51 6.52 -12.64 2.82
N VAL A 52 5.29 -12.36 3.28
CA VAL A 52 4.53 -11.19 2.81
C VAL A 52 5.26 -9.89 3.18
N VAL A 53 5.93 -9.84 4.33
CA VAL A 53 6.70 -8.66 4.74
C VAL A 53 7.93 -8.47 3.83
N ASP A 54 8.58 -9.54 3.41
CA ASP A 54 9.68 -9.45 2.43
C ASP A 54 9.21 -8.88 1.10
N ALA A 55 8.01 -9.30 0.64
CA ALA A 55 7.38 -8.72 -0.54
C ALA A 55 7.16 -7.21 -0.37
N LEU A 56 6.70 -6.79 0.81
CA LEU A 56 6.50 -5.37 1.11
C LEU A 56 7.80 -4.58 0.97
N HIS A 57 8.88 -5.05 1.58
CA HIS A 57 10.18 -4.38 1.50
C HIS A 57 10.71 -4.32 0.07
N ARG A 58 10.55 -5.39 -0.70
CA ARG A 58 10.94 -5.43 -2.12
C ARG A 58 10.16 -4.38 -2.93
N GLU A 59 8.84 -4.34 -2.74
CA GLU A 59 7.98 -3.37 -3.45
C GLU A 59 8.32 -1.92 -3.08
N LEU A 60 8.60 -1.63 -1.81
CA LEU A 60 9.01 -0.30 -1.38
C LEU A 60 10.35 0.11 -2.03
N SER A 61 11.28 -0.81 -2.16
CA SER A 61 12.52 -0.57 -2.87
C SER A 61 12.29 -0.29 -4.36
N GLU A 62 11.47 -1.11 -5.00
CA GLU A 62 11.16 -0.96 -6.42
C GLU A 62 10.43 0.35 -6.73
N GLU A 63 9.39 0.65 -5.98
CA GLU A 63 8.49 1.75 -6.29
C GLU A 63 8.96 3.10 -5.80
N LEU A 64 9.70 3.15 -4.69
CA LEU A 64 10.09 4.39 -4.03
C LEU A 64 11.61 4.57 -3.91
N GLY A 65 12.40 3.54 -4.15
CA GLY A 65 13.78 3.51 -3.67
C GLY A 65 13.79 3.68 -2.16
N GLY A 66 12.84 3.05 -1.47
CA GLY A 66 12.52 3.32 -0.07
C GLY A 66 12.87 2.18 0.87
N LYS A 67 13.06 2.55 2.13
CA LYS A 67 13.25 1.64 3.26
C LYS A 67 12.29 2.02 4.37
N ALA A 68 11.71 1.00 5.01
CA ALA A 68 10.76 1.18 6.10
C ALA A 68 11.14 0.30 7.30
N SER A 69 10.67 0.70 8.47
CA SER A 69 10.82 -0.01 9.72
C SER A 69 9.49 -0.05 10.49
N ASP A 70 9.48 -0.71 11.65
CA ASP A 70 8.30 -0.81 12.53
C ASP A 70 7.08 -1.35 11.78
N VAL A 71 7.27 -2.42 11.01
CA VAL A 71 6.20 -3.01 10.18
C VAL A 71 5.24 -3.78 11.07
N VAL A 72 3.98 -3.33 11.10
CA VAL A 72 2.93 -3.92 11.94
C VAL A 72 1.72 -4.26 11.06
N PRO A 73 1.17 -5.47 11.15
CA PRO A 73 -0.07 -5.80 10.44
C PRO A 73 -1.21 -4.88 10.86
N ALA A 74 -1.92 -4.32 9.89
CA ALA A 74 -3.08 -3.46 10.13
C ALA A 74 -4.39 -4.21 9.88
N PHE A 75 -4.62 -4.65 8.65
CA PHE A 75 -5.79 -5.43 8.30
C PHE A 75 -5.55 -6.19 6.99
N VAL A 76 -6.43 -7.13 6.71
CA VAL A 76 -6.48 -7.81 5.43
C VAL A 76 -7.82 -7.54 4.75
N ASP A 77 -7.77 -7.40 3.44
CA ASP A 77 -8.96 -7.23 2.61
C ASP A 77 -9.06 -8.43 1.67
N THR A 78 -10.24 -9.05 1.63
CA THR A 78 -10.50 -10.21 0.78
C THR A 78 -11.48 -9.80 -0.30
N VAL A 79 -11.03 -9.84 -1.55
CA VAL A 79 -11.87 -9.46 -2.70
C VAL A 79 -11.96 -10.60 -3.70
N GLY A 80 -13.07 -10.66 -4.44
CA GLY A 80 -13.21 -11.62 -5.53
C GLY A 80 -12.14 -11.40 -6.59
N TYR A 81 -11.57 -12.49 -7.09
CA TYR A 81 -10.53 -12.45 -8.12
C TYR A 81 -10.69 -13.64 -9.05
N THR A 82 -11.66 -13.51 -9.96
CA THR A 82 -12.02 -14.57 -10.90
C THR A 82 -11.28 -14.48 -12.22
N HIS A 83 -10.65 -13.33 -12.48
CA HIS A 83 -9.84 -13.06 -13.66
C HIS A 83 -8.55 -12.38 -13.25
N HIS A 84 -7.46 -12.68 -13.95
CA HIS A 84 -6.19 -11.99 -13.83
C HIS A 84 -6.29 -10.55 -14.36
N ASP A 85 -5.31 -9.72 -14.04
CA ASP A 85 -5.30 -8.31 -14.44
C ASP A 85 -5.27 -8.13 -15.97
N ASP A 86 -4.80 -9.14 -16.71
CA ASP A 86 -4.81 -9.19 -18.17
C ASP A 86 -6.15 -9.67 -18.76
N GLY A 87 -7.15 -9.96 -17.90
CA GLY A 87 -8.47 -10.44 -18.31
C GLY A 87 -8.58 -11.95 -18.49
N THR A 88 -7.49 -12.71 -18.37
CA THR A 88 -7.55 -14.18 -18.46
C THR A 88 -8.21 -14.78 -17.23
N PRO A 89 -8.99 -15.89 -17.38
CA PRO A 89 -9.63 -16.53 -16.24
C PRO A 89 -8.62 -17.04 -15.21
N ALA A 90 -8.89 -16.81 -13.92
CA ALA A 90 -8.11 -17.37 -12.82
C ALA A 90 -8.85 -18.58 -12.22
N HIS A 91 -9.84 -18.31 -11.35
CA HIS A 91 -10.64 -19.36 -10.73
C HIS A 91 -12.04 -18.81 -10.48
N PRO A 92 -13.13 -19.59 -10.76
CA PRO A 92 -14.50 -19.06 -10.60
C PRO A 92 -14.83 -18.58 -9.18
N ASP A 93 -14.21 -19.17 -8.16
CA ASP A 93 -14.40 -18.77 -6.76
C ASP A 93 -13.12 -18.15 -6.16
N GLY A 94 -12.20 -17.73 -6.99
CA GLY A 94 -10.90 -17.19 -6.56
C GLY A 94 -11.01 -15.89 -5.80
N VAL A 95 -10.11 -15.70 -4.85
CA VAL A 95 -9.99 -14.45 -4.09
C VAL A 95 -8.57 -13.93 -4.13
N LYS A 96 -8.45 -12.61 -4.01
CA LYS A 96 -7.21 -11.89 -3.74
C LYS A 96 -7.22 -11.43 -2.29
N ILE A 97 -6.13 -11.68 -1.60
CA ILE A 97 -5.92 -11.18 -0.24
C ILE A 97 -4.97 -10.00 -0.33
N GLN A 98 -5.41 -8.85 0.14
CA GLN A 98 -4.58 -7.66 0.27
C GLN A 98 -4.15 -7.52 1.72
N HIS A 99 -2.85 -7.62 1.97
CA HIS A 99 -2.26 -7.45 3.29
C HIS A 99 -1.82 -5.99 3.45
N PHE A 100 -2.40 -5.27 4.40
CA PHE A 100 -2.02 -3.91 4.72
C PHE A 100 -1.21 -3.88 6.01
N PHE A 101 -0.07 -3.20 5.94
CA PHE A 101 0.84 -3.02 7.08
C PHE A 101 1.03 -1.54 7.35
N VAL A 102 0.99 -1.15 8.62
CA VAL A 102 1.45 0.17 9.04
C VAL A 102 2.96 0.10 9.21
N CYS A 103 3.67 1.06 8.66
CA CYS A 103 5.13 1.13 8.81
C CYS A 103 5.62 2.58 8.73
N ARG A 104 6.85 2.76 9.20
CA ARG A 104 7.52 4.06 9.21
C ARG A 104 8.50 4.13 8.05
N LEU A 105 8.45 5.21 7.29
CA LEU A 105 9.43 5.49 6.26
C LEU A 105 10.75 5.92 6.90
N ASP A 106 11.83 5.18 6.63
CA ASP A 106 13.17 5.53 7.11
C ASP A 106 13.91 6.41 6.11
N SER A 107 13.85 6.04 4.83
CA SER A 107 14.48 6.80 3.74
C SER A 107 13.77 6.51 2.42
N MET A 108 13.85 7.45 1.51
CA MET A 108 13.30 7.32 0.16
C MET A 108 14.16 8.09 -0.82
N ASP A 109 14.54 7.42 -1.91
CA ASP A 109 15.22 8.04 -3.03
C ASP A 109 14.56 7.58 -4.34
N PRO A 110 13.64 8.39 -4.88
CA PRO A 110 12.93 8.03 -6.11
C PRO A 110 13.83 7.79 -7.32
N SER A 111 15.06 8.31 -7.33
CA SER A 111 16.02 8.06 -8.41
C SER A 111 16.49 6.59 -8.44
N LEU A 112 16.29 5.84 -7.35
CA LEU A 112 16.65 4.43 -7.23
C LEU A 112 15.48 3.49 -7.56
N ARG A 113 14.36 4.01 -8.01
CA ARG A 113 13.22 3.19 -8.44
C ARG A 113 13.64 2.24 -9.55
N HIS A 114 13.09 1.02 -9.51
CA HIS A 114 13.38 -0.02 -10.50
C HIS A 114 12.21 -0.99 -10.59
N GLY A 115 12.33 -1.98 -11.47
CA GLY A 115 11.32 -3.01 -11.63
C GLY A 115 10.30 -2.73 -12.73
N PRO A 116 9.25 -3.58 -12.86
CA PRO A 116 8.34 -3.55 -14.00
C PRO A 116 7.60 -2.23 -14.21
N GLU A 117 7.22 -1.54 -13.13
CA GLU A 117 6.48 -0.27 -13.22
C GLU A 117 7.37 0.86 -13.77
N VAL A 118 8.68 0.77 -13.61
CA VAL A 118 9.64 1.73 -14.17
C VAL A 118 10.02 1.34 -15.59
N ASP A 119 10.24 0.06 -15.83
CA ASP A 119 10.68 -0.46 -17.14
C ASP A 119 9.57 -0.40 -18.19
N GLU A 120 8.33 -0.71 -17.78
CA GLU A 120 7.14 -0.69 -18.63
C GLU A 120 6.01 0.09 -17.93
N PRO A 121 6.10 1.44 -17.86
CA PRO A 121 5.12 2.22 -17.11
C PRO A 121 3.73 2.15 -17.77
N ASN A 122 2.71 1.93 -16.92
CA ASN A 122 1.32 1.94 -17.30
C ASN A 122 0.64 3.20 -16.77
N GLY A 123 0.69 4.29 -17.56
CA GLY A 123 0.19 5.60 -17.16
C GLY A 123 1.21 6.39 -16.33
N GLU A 124 0.76 7.49 -15.76
CA GLU A 124 1.58 8.35 -14.91
C GLU A 124 1.64 7.85 -13.48
N TYR A 125 2.74 8.16 -12.81
CA TYR A 125 3.08 7.67 -11.50
C TYR A 125 3.76 8.79 -10.72
N GLU A 126 3.12 9.26 -9.65
CA GLU A 126 3.62 10.37 -8.84
C GLU A 126 3.56 10.01 -7.36
N ILE A 127 4.70 10.17 -6.68
CA ILE A 127 4.76 9.98 -5.22
C ILE A 127 4.22 11.24 -4.56
N VAL A 128 3.21 11.09 -3.71
CA VAL A 128 2.49 12.19 -3.06
C VAL A 128 2.44 11.95 -1.55
N ARG A 129 2.50 13.03 -0.79
CA ARG A 129 2.32 13.01 0.66
C ARG A 129 0.98 13.65 1.00
N LEU A 130 0.13 12.89 1.69
CA LEU A 130 -1.14 13.41 2.21
C LEU A 130 -0.99 13.65 3.70
N PRO A 131 -1.55 14.75 4.24
CA PRO A 131 -1.63 14.88 5.69
C PRO A 131 -2.34 13.65 6.28
N PHE A 132 -1.75 13.04 7.29
CA PHE A 132 -2.39 11.88 7.93
C PHE A 132 -3.44 12.35 8.94
N THR A 133 -4.50 12.87 8.41
CA THR A 133 -5.70 13.37 9.09
C THR A 133 -6.92 12.82 8.37
N ARG A 134 -8.08 12.88 9.02
CA ARG A 134 -9.33 12.43 8.38
C ARG A 134 -9.60 13.21 7.09
N GLU A 135 -9.40 14.52 7.11
CA GLU A 135 -9.53 15.37 5.90
C GLU A 135 -8.52 15.01 4.84
N GLY A 136 -7.26 14.79 5.22
CA GLY A 136 -6.17 14.47 4.28
C GLY A 136 -6.42 13.18 3.54
N VAL A 137 -6.76 12.11 4.24
CA VAL A 137 -6.94 10.77 3.64
C VAL A 137 -8.25 10.65 2.85
N THR A 138 -9.20 11.57 3.04
CA THR A 138 -10.46 11.59 2.30
C THR A 138 -10.52 12.68 1.23
N SER A 139 -9.49 13.53 1.13
CA SER A 139 -9.43 14.63 0.16
C SER A 139 -9.29 14.18 -1.28
N VAL A 140 -8.83 12.96 -1.49
CA VAL A 140 -8.61 12.35 -2.80
C VAL A 140 -9.16 10.92 -2.83
N ASN A 141 -9.26 10.36 -4.01
CA ASN A 141 -9.77 9.00 -4.16
C ASN A 141 -8.70 7.95 -3.82
N VAL A 142 -8.49 7.72 -2.54
CA VAL A 142 -7.64 6.61 -2.05
C VAL A 142 -8.36 5.29 -2.27
N VAL A 143 -7.71 4.36 -2.94
CA VAL A 143 -8.30 3.05 -3.23
C VAL A 143 -7.49 1.93 -2.57
N PRO A 144 -8.13 0.81 -2.21
CA PRO A 144 -9.56 0.52 -2.35
C PRO A 144 -10.42 1.30 -1.33
N PRO A 145 -11.75 1.38 -1.53
CA PRO A 145 -12.65 2.06 -0.58
C PRO A 145 -12.55 1.54 0.85
N SER A 146 -12.29 0.25 1.04
CA SER A 146 -12.06 -0.36 2.35
C SER A 146 -10.86 0.25 3.07
N LEU A 147 -9.77 0.53 2.36
CA LEU A 147 -8.60 1.21 2.91
C LEU A 147 -8.94 2.64 3.32
N ARG A 148 -9.60 3.40 2.46
CA ARG A 148 -9.99 4.78 2.76
C ARG A 148 -10.87 4.85 4.00
N ALA A 149 -11.86 3.96 4.11
CA ALA A 149 -12.74 3.88 5.27
C ALA A 149 -11.95 3.53 6.54
N TYR A 150 -11.05 2.56 6.45
CA TYR A 150 -10.18 2.16 7.56
C TYR A 150 -9.31 3.32 8.04
N LEU A 151 -8.65 4.02 7.14
CA LEU A 151 -7.79 5.15 7.48
C LEU A 151 -8.59 6.28 8.13
N ALA A 152 -9.72 6.67 7.54
CA ALA A 152 -10.56 7.74 8.07
C ALA A 152 -11.08 7.43 9.48
N ALA A 153 -11.35 6.16 9.77
CA ALA A 153 -11.86 5.73 11.08
C ALA A 153 -10.76 5.52 12.13
N ASN A 154 -9.48 5.40 11.73
CA ASN A 154 -8.41 4.92 12.60
C ASN A 154 -7.16 5.81 12.59
N ILE A 155 -7.30 7.11 12.37
CA ILE A 155 -6.15 8.04 12.36
C ILE A 155 -5.33 7.91 13.65
N GLU A 156 -5.98 8.01 14.77
CA GLU A 156 -5.33 7.95 16.09
C GLU A 156 -4.75 6.56 16.35
N GLY A 157 -5.49 5.51 16.04
CA GLY A 157 -5.05 4.12 16.26
C GLY A 157 -3.86 3.73 15.39
N VAL A 158 -3.86 4.12 14.12
CA VAL A 158 -2.74 3.86 13.21
C VAL A 158 -1.50 4.62 13.66
N THR A 159 -1.65 5.90 14.04
CA THR A 159 -0.54 6.69 14.56
C THR A 159 0.04 6.05 15.83
N ALA A 160 -0.81 5.54 16.72
CA ALA A 160 -0.39 4.90 17.95
C ALA A 160 0.41 3.62 17.74
N LEU A 161 0.20 2.90 16.63
CA LEU A 161 0.98 1.70 16.31
C LEU A 161 2.48 2.01 16.09
N LEU A 162 2.81 3.24 15.74
CA LEU A 162 4.18 3.68 15.50
C LEU A 162 4.74 4.53 16.66
N ALA A 163 3.97 4.72 17.72
CA ALA A 163 4.41 5.50 18.87
C ALA A 163 5.46 4.73 19.67
N ASP A 164 6.55 5.40 20.00
CA ASP A 164 7.62 4.82 20.81
C ASP A 164 7.24 4.75 22.30
N ASP A 165 6.04 5.23 22.66
CA ASP A 165 5.52 5.30 24.02
C ASP A 165 4.71 4.05 24.44
N LEU A 166 4.77 2.98 23.67
CA LEU A 166 4.29 1.66 24.10
C LEU A 166 5.20 0.99 25.12
N GLY A 167 6.24 1.67 25.53
CA GLY A 167 7.10 1.23 26.62
C GLY A 167 6.38 1.29 27.98
N PRO A 168 7.01 0.75 29.03
CA PRO A 168 6.42 0.76 30.37
C PRO A 168 6.15 2.19 30.83
N VAL A 169 4.95 2.39 31.29
CA VAL A 169 4.51 3.67 31.84
C VAL A 169 5.08 3.82 33.26
#